data_28fea14ca9ddc7c7c2811db74131cd9b
#
_entry.id   28fea14ca9ddc7c7c2811db74131cd9b
#
_cell.length_a   1.000
_cell.length_b   1.000
_cell.length_c   1.000
_cell.angle_alpha   90.00
_cell.angle_beta   90.00
_cell.angle_gamma   90.00
#
_symmetry.space_group_name_H-M   'P 1'
#
loop_
_entity.id
_entity.type
_entity.pdbx_description
1 polymer ?
#
loop_
_entity_poly.entity_id
_entity_poly.type
_entity_poly.pdbx_seq_one_letter_code
_entity_poly.pdbx_strand_id
1 'polypeptide(L)'
;MTTGGLHVGTSGFGYAEWRGSFYPEGLAAGRFLEEYAKQLGAVEINNTFQRFPSEAALAGWVRATPPGFKLCLKAQRALTYSAAGFPKGDAARDFGARMGPLGDRAGPVLLQFPPTQKRNPELLEGLLTNLARPAAVEFRDAGWLDPEIYEVVGRHGCAIAVTDQEGWPLADAAGGFRYYRLRRDYSEEELRPWAERLAAEAAAGLEVFAFLRHSARAPLLALRLLAGAAGKR
;
A
#
# COMPACT_ATOMS: atom_id res chain seq x y z
N MET A 1 17.67 18.09 -8.32
CA MET A 1 16.93 16.81 -8.44
C MET A 1 16.04 16.69 -7.22
N THR A 2 14.74 16.59 -7.40
CA THR A 2 13.80 16.32 -6.29
C THR A 2 14.01 14.87 -5.86
N THR A 3 14.38 14.65 -4.59
CA THR A 3 14.37 13.31 -4.01
C THR A 3 12.92 12.86 -3.88
N GLY A 4 12.62 11.64 -4.30
CA GLY A 4 11.29 11.04 -4.10
C GLY A 4 11.02 10.78 -2.62
N GLY A 5 9.75 10.65 -2.26
CA GLY A 5 9.32 10.32 -0.91
C GLY A 5 9.53 8.85 -0.56
N LEU A 6 9.97 8.57 0.68
CA LEU A 6 10.04 7.20 1.20
C LEU A 6 8.96 7.02 2.29
N HIS A 7 8.01 6.15 2.02
CA HIS A 7 6.84 5.87 2.84
C HIS A 7 6.87 4.43 3.35
N VAL A 8 7.41 4.22 4.55
CA VAL A 8 7.48 2.89 5.17
C VAL A 8 6.41 2.78 6.25
N GLY A 9 5.78 1.62 6.33
CA GLY A 9 4.76 1.32 7.31
C GLY A 9 4.40 -0.16 7.41
N THR A 10 3.23 -0.42 7.92
CA THR A 10 2.69 -1.78 8.12
C THR A 10 1.32 -1.95 7.47
N SER A 11 0.92 -3.20 7.28
CA SER A 11 -0.44 -3.56 6.88
C SER A 11 -1.36 -3.51 8.09
N GLY A 12 -1.97 -2.33 8.31
CA GLY A 12 -2.77 -2.00 9.49
C GLY A 12 -1.97 -1.38 10.62
N PHE A 13 -2.70 -0.77 11.55
CA PHE A 13 -2.15 -0.08 12.73
C PHE A 13 -2.92 -0.43 14.03
N GLY A 14 -4.08 -1.03 13.94
CA GLY A 14 -5.04 -1.20 15.03
C GLY A 14 -4.82 -2.45 15.88
N TYR A 15 -3.58 -2.81 16.21
CA TYR A 15 -3.24 -4.06 16.86
C TYR A 15 -2.87 -3.86 18.32
N ALA A 16 -3.70 -4.40 19.22
CA ALA A 16 -3.50 -4.26 20.68
C ALA A 16 -2.21 -4.96 21.17
N GLU A 17 -1.74 -5.97 20.46
CA GLU A 17 -0.51 -6.72 20.77
C GLU A 17 0.77 -5.90 20.62
N TRP A 18 0.68 -4.71 20.00
CA TRP A 18 1.81 -3.77 19.91
C TRP A 18 1.97 -2.89 21.15
N ARG A 19 1.05 -2.99 22.13
CA ARG A 19 1.22 -2.32 23.42
C ARG A 19 2.43 -2.88 24.17
N GLY A 20 3.14 -2.04 24.87
CA GLY A 20 4.37 -2.38 25.60
C GLY A 20 5.63 -2.48 24.71
N SER A 21 5.46 -2.58 23.37
CA SER A 21 6.61 -2.63 22.45
C SER A 21 6.68 -1.41 21.53
N PHE A 22 5.61 -1.11 20.81
CA PHE A 22 5.53 0.01 19.89
C PHE A 22 4.55 1.08 20.38
N TYR A 23 3.42 0.69 20.96
CA TYR A 23 2.52 1.59 21.65
C TYR A 23 2.77 1.60 23.16
N PRO A 24 2.52 2.73 23.85
CA PRO A 24 2.43 2.72 25.31
C PRO A 24 1.45 1.67 25.81
N GLU A 25 1.75 1.03 26.94
CA GLU A 25 1.00 -0.13 27.46
C GLU A 25 -0.48 0.17 27.71
N GLY A 26 -0.79 1.32 28.27
CA GLY A 26 -2.18 1.76 28.55
C GLY A 26 -2.87 2.51 27.42
N LEU A 27 -2.29 2.56 26.20
CA LEU A 27 -2.84 3.38 25.13
C LEU A 27 -4.23 2.91 24.71
N ALA A 28 -5.21 3.80 24.71
CA ALA A 28 -6.55 3.51 24.21
C ALA A 28 -6.54 3.25 22.70
N ALA A 29 -7.32 2.26 22.25
CA ALA A 29 -7.34 1.86 20.84
C ALA A 29 -7.69 3.00 19.86
N GLY A 30 -8.56 3.93 20.28
CA GLY A 30 -8.90 5.12 19.49
C GLY A 30 -7.75 6.07 19.22
N ARG A 31 -6.61 5.91 19.93
CA ARG A 31 -5.40 6.72 19.74
C ARG A 31 -4.27 5.99 19.01
N PHE A 32 -4.48 4.76 18.58
CA PHE A 32 -3.43 3.98 17.93
C PHE A 32 -2.89 4.66 16.67
N LEU A 33 -3.75 5.22 15.81
CA LEU A 33 -3.29 5.88 14.58
C LEU A 33 -2.49 7.14 14.88
N GLU A 34 -2.91 7.92 15.87
CA GLU A 34 -2.18 9.12 16.31
C GLU A 34 -0.76 8.75 16.79
N GLU A 35 -0.64 7.71 17.62
CA GLU A 35 0.67 7.26 18.12
C GLU A 35 1.52 6.63 17.02
N TYR A 36 0.90 5.84 16.13
CA TYR A 36 1.55 5.24 14.96
C TYR A 36 2.18 6.30 14.06
N ALA A 37 1.44 7.37 13.76
CA ALA A 37 1.84 8.43 12.86
C ALA A 37 2.97 9.33 13.39
N LYS A 38 3.33 9.22 14.67
CA LYS A 38 4.52 9.89 15.23
C LYS A 38 5.82 9.21 14.80
N GLN A 39 5.78 7.95 14.42
CA GLN A 39 6.96 7.12 14.19
C GLN A 39 7.09 6.64 12.74
N LEU A 40 5.98 6.40 12.07
CA LEU A 40 5.92 5.87 10.70
C LEU A 40 5.11 6.82 9.80
N GLY A 41 5.53 6.96 8.55
CA GLY A 41 4.97 7.95 7.61
C GLY A 41 3.82 7.43 6.73
N ALA A 42 3.51 6.13 6.79
CA ALA A 42 2.45 5.55 5.97
C ALA A 42 1.82 4.32 6.62
N VAL A 43 0.61 3.98 6.19
CA VAL A 43 -0.05 2.73 6.57
C VAL A 43 -0.89 2.18 5.43
N GLU A 44 -0.87 0.86 5.21
CA GLU A 44 -1.75 0.14 4.30
C GLU A 44 -3.00 -0.32 5.08
N ILE A 45 -4.17 0.18 4.71
CA ILE A 45 -5.43 -0.11 5.42
C ILE A 45 -6.19 -1.20 4.69
N ASN A 46 -6.21 -2.41 5.26
CA ASN A 46 -6.77 -3.59 4.62
C ASN A 46 -8.25 -3.85 4.96
N ASN A 47 -8.78 -3.34 6.07
CA ASN A 47 -10.18 -3.54 6.44
C ASN A 47 -11.17 -2.86 5.47
N THR A 48 -10.70 -1.89 4.68
CA THR A 48 -11.45 -1.26 3.60
C THR A 48 -11.82 -2.24 2.48
N PHE A 49 -11.15 -3.39 2.38
CA PHE A 49 -11.48 -4.48 1.47
C PHE A 49 -12.90 -5.04 1.71
N GLN A 50 -13.35 -5.09 2.95
CA GLN A 50 -14.69 -5.56 3.30
C GLN A 50 -15.74 -4.45 3.20
N ARG A 51 -15.41 -3.27 3.71
CA ARG A 51 -16.32 -2.13 3.76
C ARG A 51 -15.55 -0.83 3.68
N PHE A 52 -16.01 0.07 2.81
CA PHE A 52 -15.46 1.43 2.75
C PHE A 52 -15.77 2.18 4.07
N PRO A 53 -14.80 2.92 4.61
CA PRO A 53 -14.98 3.67 5.85
C PRO A 53 -16.04 4.78 5.71
N SER A 54 -16.67 5.13 6.83
CA SER A 54 -17.56 6.29 6.87
C SER A 54 -16.78 7.61 6.74
N GLU A 55 -17.45 8.68 6.35
CA GLU A 55 -16.84 10.02 6.31
C GLU A 55 -16.27 10.44 7.67
N ALA A 56 -16.98 10.11 8.76
CA ALA A 56 -16.51 10.36 10.11
C ALA A 56 -15.20 9.62 10.43
N ALA A 57 -15.04 8.38 9.94
CA ALA A 57 -13.80 7.61 10.08
C ALA A 57 -12.67 8.25 9.27
N LEU A 58 -12.91 8.64 8.02
CA LEU A 58 -11.92 9.34 7.19
C LEU A 58 -11.48 10.66 7.84
N ALA A 59 -12.43 11.46 8.32
CA ALA A 59 -12.13 12.69 9.04
C ALA A 59 -11.34 12.43 10.33
N GLY A 60 -11.64 11.33 11.03
CA GLY A 60 -10.88 10.86 12.20
C GLY A 60 -9.42 10.54 11.84
N TRP A 61 -9.18 9.84 10.72
CA TRP A 61 -7.83 9.52 10.25
C TRP A 61 -7.04 10.76 9.85
N VAL A 62 -7.70 11.71 9.17
CA VAL A 62 -7.07 13.00 8.81
C VAL A 62 -6.65 13.79 10.06
N ARG A 63 -7.47 13.82 11.10
CA ARG A 63 -7.11 14.49 12.37
C ARG A 63 -6.01 13.79 13.13
N ALA A 64 -5.94 12.45 13.04
CA ALA A 64 -4.96 11.65 13.78
C ALA A 64 -3.58 11.59 13.09
N THR A 65 -3.42 12.10 11.88
CA THR A 65 -2.19 11.99 11.09
C THR A 65 -1.66 13.35 10.67
N PRO A 66 -0.33 13.57 10.68
CA PRO A 66 0.27 14.83 10.24
C PRO A 66 0.12 15.02 8.72
N PRO A 67 0.28 16.24 8.19
CA PRO A 67 0.45 16.48 6.76
C PRO A 67 1.58 15.61 6.18
N GLY A 68 1.37 15.09 4.96
CA GLY A 68 2.32 14.20 4.30
C GLY A 68 2.26 12.72 4.71
N PHE A 69 1.57 12.36 5.78
CA PHE A 69 1.29 10.95 6.11
C PHE A 69 0.46 10.29 5.02
N LYS A 70 0.75 9.04 4.66
CA LYS A 70 0.04 8.34 3.57
C LYS A 70 -0.84 7.21 4.06
N LEU A 71 -2.12 7.31 3.72
CA LEU A 71 -3.16 6.30 3.96
C LEU A 71 -3.41 5.54 2.65
N CYS A 72 -2.83 4.35 2.51
CA CYS A 72 -2.99 3.49 1.34
C CYS A 72 -4.15 2.53 1.57
N LEU A 73 -5.28 2.75 0.92
CA LEU A 73 -6.48 1.95 1.12
C LEU A 73 -6.48 0.75 0.17
N LYS A 74 -6.72 -0.45 0.71
CA LYS A 74 -7.00 -1.61 -0.13
C LYS A 74 -8.40 -1.50 -0.71
N ALA A 75 -8.50 -1.61 -2.03
CA ALA A 75 -9.77 -1.58 -2.75
C ALA A 75 -10.74 -2.63 -2.25
N GLN A 76 -12.03 -2.32 -2.28
CA GLN A 76 -13.08 -3.23 -1.88
C GLN A 76 -13.06 -4.52 -2.74
N ARG A 77 -13.44 -5.62 -2.12
CA ARG A 77 -13.49 -6.94 -2.77
C ARG A 77 -14.23 -6.92 -4.10
N ALA A 78 -15.33 -6.18 -4.19
CA ALA A 78 -16.14 -6.05 -5.39
C ALA A 78 -15.36 -5.48 -6.60
N LEU A 79 -14.28 -4.73 -6.37
CA LEU A 79 -13.46 -4.14 -7.43
C LEU A 79 -12.46 -5.12 -8.06
N THR A 80 -12.08 -6.20 -7.38
CA THR A 80 -11.01 -7.10 -7.86
C THR A 80 -11.36 -8.60 -7.79
N TYR A 81 -12.51 -8.97 -7.19
CA TYR A 81 -12.92 -10.37 -6.95
C TYR A 81 -14.29 -10.69 -7.56
N SER A 82 -14.67 -10.09 -8.66
CA SER A 82 -15.99 -10.36 -9.26
C SER A 82 -15.97 -11.60 -10.13
N ALA A 83 -16.83 -12.59 -9.81
CA ALA A 83 -17.03 -13.76 -10.65
C ALA A 83 -17.89 -13.49 -11.90
N ALA A 84 -18.66 -12.40 -11.90
CA ALA A 84 -19.59 -12.03 -12.98
C ALA A 84 -19.00 -11.04 -14.01
N GLY A 85 -17.68 -10.90 -14.01
CA GLY A 85 -17.01 -9.80 -14.72
C GLY A 85 -16.80 -8.62 -13.77
N PHE A 86 -16.09 -7.61 -14.24
CA PHE A 86 -15.69 -6.49 -13.38
C PHE A 86 -16.85 -5.62 -12.96
N PRO A 87 -16.69 -4.99 -11.80
CA PRO A 87 -17.64 -3.99 -11.39
C PRO A 87 -17.77 -2.94 -12.50
N LYS A 88 -18.98 -2.51 -12.74
CA LYS A 88 -19.26 -1.38 -13.60
C LYS A 88 -18.36 -0.23 -13.17
N GLY A 89 -17.83 0.53 -14.11
CA GLY A 89 -16.91 1.65 -13.88
C GLY A 89 -17.36 2.62 -12.77
N ASP A 90 -18.66 2.69 -12.51
CA ASP A 90 -19.27 3.46 -11.43
C ASP A 90 -18.76 3.06 -10.03
N ALA A 91 -18.56 1.79 -9.74
CA ALA A 91 -18.04 1.36 -8.42
C ALA A 91 -16.59 1.78 -8.19
N ALA A 92 -15.75 1.76 -9.24
CA ALA A 92 -14.38 2.22 -9.16
C ALA A 92 -14.33 3.75 -9.00
N ARG A 93 -15.16 4.46 -9.75
CA ARG A 93 -15.29 5.93 -9.67
C ARG A 93 -15.78 6.35 -8.29
N ASP A 94 -16.80 5.68 -7.75
CA ASP A 94 -17.32 5.93 -6.40
C ASP A 94 -16.22 5.72 -5.36
N PHE A 95 -15.48 4.61 -5.44
CA PHE A 95 -14.37 4.35 -4.52
C PHE A 95 -13.32 5.46 -4.56
N GLY A 96 -12.88 5.86 -5.75
CA GLY A 96 -11.90 6.94 -5.94
C GLY A 96 -12.40 8.30 -5.42
N ALA A 97 -13.65 8.64 -5.70
CA ALA A 97 -14.27 9.88 -5.26
C ALA A 97 -14.40 9.95 -3.72
N ARG A 98 -14.82 8.86 -3.10
CA ARG A 98 -14.98 8.76 -1.64
C ARG A 98 -13.67 8.87 -0.85
N MET A 99 -12.52 8.72 -1.50
CA MET A 99 -11.21 9.02 -0.90
C MET A 99 -10.91 10.53 -0.83
N GLY A 100 -11.71 11.38 -1.50
CA GLY A 100 -11.50 12.83 -1.55
C GLY A 100 -11.22 13.51 -0.20
N PRO A 101 -11.96 13.19 0.89
CA PRO A 101 -11.73 13.76 2.20
C PRO A 101 -10.34 13.52 2.82
N LEU A 102 -9.57 12.53 2.32
CA LEU A 102 -8.20 12.28 2.78
C LEU A 102 -7.21 13.36 2.31
N GLY A 103 -7.54 14.11 1.24
CA GLY A 103 -6.68 15.17 0.73
C GLY A 103 -5.27 14.66 0.38
N ASP A 104 -4.25 15.36 0.86
CA ASP A 104 -2.82 15.05 0.69
C ASP A 104 -2.39 13.75 1.39
N ARG A 105 -3.21 13.23 2.30
CA ARG A 105 -2.96 11.96 2.99
C ARG A 105 -3.40 10.74 2.18
N ALA A 106 -4.13 10.92 1.07
CA ALA A 106 -4.46 9.81 0.18
C ALA A 106 -3.17 9.26 -0.45
N GLY A 107 -2.82 8.04 -0.08
CA GLY A 107 -1.80 7.24 -0.75
C GLY A 107 -2.39 6.44 -1.92
N PRO A 108 -1.55 5.67 -2.66
CA PRO A 108 -2.01 4.79 -3.71
C PRO A 108 -3.04 3.76 -3.20
N VAL A 109 -4.00 3.44 -4.07
CA VAL A 109 -4.99 2.38 -3.81
C VAL A 109 -4.36 1.02 -4.11
N LEU A 110 -4.43 0.08 -3.17
CA LEU A 110 -4.01 -1.30 -3.45
C LEU A 110 -5.14 -2.07 -4.13
N LEU A 111 -4.94 -2.43 -5.39
CA LEU A 111 -5.80 -3.32 -6.17
C LEU A 111 -5.19 -4.73 -6.17
N GLN A 112 -5.77 -5.66 -5.41
CA GLN A 112 -5.26 -7.03 -5.31
C GLN A 112 -6.16 -7.99 -6.07
N PHE A 113 -5.65 -8.58 -7.17
CA PHE A 113 -6.36 -9.56 -7.98
C PHE A 113 -6.11 -10.98 -7.47
N PRO A 114 -7.16 -11.78 -7.25
CA PRO A 114 -7.01 -13.17 -6.79
C PRO A 114 -6.45 -14.09 -7.89
N PRO A 115 -5.91 -15.28 -7.54
CA PRO A 115 -5.39 -16.23 -8.51
C PRO A 115 -6.45 -16.77 -9.46
N THR A 116 -7.73 -16.66 -9.09
CA THR A 116 -8.87 -17.05 -9.93
C THR A 116 -9.20 -16.03 -11.01
N GLN A 117 -8.75 -14.78 -10.86
CA GLN A 117 -8.95 -13.73 -11.84
C GLN A 117 -7.87 -13.85 -12.91
N LYS A 118 -8.26 -14.29 -14.10
CA LYS A 118 -7.36 -14.42 -15.23
C LYS A 118 -7.09 -13.07 -15.89
N ARG A 119 -5.96 -13.01 -16.60
CA ARG A 119 -5.51 -11.85 -17.35
C ARG A 119 -6.62 -11.28 -18.22
N ASN A 120 -6.85 -10.00 -18.12
CA ASN A 120 -7.77 -9.23 -18.95
C ASN A 120 -7.34 -7.74 -18.98
N PRO A 121 -6.57 -7.31 -20.01
CA PRO A 121 -6.04 -5.96 -20.12
C PRO A 121 -7.12 -4.89 -20.20
N GLU A 122 -8.17 -5.13 -21.01
CA GLU A 122 -9.26 -4.15 -21.23
C GLU A 122 -9.97 -3.80 -19.93
N LEU A 123 -10.12 -4.79 -19.13
CA LEU A 123 -10.75 -4.74 -17.84
C LEU A 123 -9.90 -4.00 -16.82
N LEU A 124 -8.58 -4.23 -16.78
CA LEU A 124 -7.64 -3.47 -15.99
C LEU A 124 -7.63 -2.01 -16.42
N GLU A 125 -7.58 -1.73 -17.72
CA GLU A 125 -7.67 -0.40 -18.32
C GLU A 125 -8.92 0.33 -17.85
N GLY A 126 -10.08 -0.31 -17.99
CA GLY A 126 -11.37 0.26 -17.57
C GLY A 126 -11.43 0.52 -16.05
N LEU A 127 -10.86 -0.36 -15.24
CA LEU A 127 -10.80 -0.18 -13.79
C LEU A 127 -9.92 1.02 -13.41
N LEU A 128 -8.72 1.13 -13.96
CA LEU A 128 -7.78 2.21 -13.66
C LEU A 128 -8.31 3.57 -14.14
N THR A 129 -8.89 3.61 -15.36
CA THR A 129 -9.54 4.81 -15.90
C THR A 129 -10.63 5.34 -14.97
N ASN A 130 -11.51 4.46 -14.51
CA ASN A 130 -12.63 4.87 -13.67
C ASN A 130 -12.23 5.15 -12.22
N LEU A 131 -11.24 4.47 -11.68
CA LEU A 131 -10.72 4.74 -10.33
C LEU A 131 -10.17 6.17 -10.22
N ALA A 132 -9.53 6.66 -11.28
CA ALA A 132 -8.95 8.01 -11.38
C ALA A 132 -8.06 8.40 -10.16
N ARG A 133 -7.31 7.44 -9.64
CA ARG A 133 -6.38 7.57 -8.51
C ARG A 133 -5.13 6.76 -8.78
N PRO A 134 -3.95 7.18 -8.27
CA PRO A 134 -2.79 6.30 -8.26
C PRO A 134 -3.11 4.96 -7.60
N ALA A 135 -2.75 3.86 -8.26
CA ALA A 135 -3.01 2.53 -7.76
C ALA A 135 -1.77 1.64 -7.86
N ALA A 136 -1.59 0.79 -6.86
CA ALA A 136 -0.64 -0.31 -6.88
C ALA A 136 -1.41 -1.61 -7.17
N VAL A 137 -1.05 -2.30 -8.25
CA VAL A 137 -1.76 -3.49 -8.72
C VAL A 137 -0.97 -4.74 -8.36
N GLU A 138 -1.54 -5.59 -7.51
CA GLU A 138 -0.96 -6.87 -7.12
C GLU A 138 -1.68 -8.01 -7.83
N PHE A 139 -0.92 -8.80 -8.56
CA PHE A 139 -1.43 -9.99 -9.26
C PHE A 139 -1.00 -11.27 -8.55
N ARG A 140 -1.94 -12.19 -8.31
CA ARG A 140 -1.70 -13.51 -7.73
C ARG A 140 -1.71 -14.65 -8.75
N ASP A 141 -1.87 -14.33 -10.02
CA ASP A 141 -1.75 -15.22 -11.16
C ASP A 141 -0.65 -14.69 -12.08
N ALA A 142 0.34 -15.53 -12.40
CA ALA A 142 1.50 -15.14 -13.19
C ALA A 142 1.15 -14.72 -14.63
N GLY A 143 0.00 -15.15 -15.14
CA GLY A 143 -0.48 -14.78 -16.47
C GLY A 143 -0.74 -13.28 -16.66
N TRP A 144 -0.78 -12.51 -15.58
CA TRP A 144 -0.86 -11.05 -15.63
C TRP A 144 0.49 -10.35 -15.81
N LEU A 145 1.60 -11.08 -15.60
CA LEU A 145 2.94 -10.47 -15.61
C LEU A 145 3.51 -10.50 -17.03
N ASP A 146 3.01 -9.65 -17.91
CA ASP A 146 3.47 -9.50 -19.27
C ASP A 146 3.63 -8.02 -19.68
N PRO A 147 4.34 -7.73 -20.78
CA PRO A 147 4.62 -6.35 -21.21
C PRO A 147 3.38 -5.49 -21.41
N GLU A 148 2.30 -6.03 -21.97
CA GLU A 148 1.06 -5.28 -22.21
C GLU A 148 0.43 -4.80 -20.89
N ILE A 149 0.41 -5.65 -19.87
CA ILE A 149 -0.11 -5.29 -18.54
C ILE A 149 0.76 -4.20 -17.90
N TYR A 150 2.08 -4.32 -18.03
CA TYR A 150 3.01 -3.29 -17.52
C TYR A 150 2.80 -1.94 -18.22
N GLU A 151 2.53 -1.95 -19.53
CA GLU A 151 2.19 -0.74 -20.28
C GLU A 151 0.86 -0.13 -19.82
N VAL A 152 -0.18 -0.95 -19.65
CA VAL A 152 -1.48 -0.49 -19.13
C VAL A 152 -1.29 0.20 -17.78
N VAL A 153 -0.60 -0.42 -16.84
CA VAL A 153 -0.35 0.15 -15.51
C VAL A 153 0.46 1.44 -15.61
N GLY A 154 1.49 1.47 -16.45
CA GLY A 154 2.37 2.63 -16.66
C GLY A 154 1.63 3.84 -17.24
N ARG A 155 0.78 3.64 -18.26
CA ARG A 155 -0.02 4.72 -18.88
C ARG A 155 -0.92 5.45 -17.90
N HIS A 156 -1.38 4.77 -16.88
CA HIS A 156 -2.21 5.35 -15.82
C HIS A 156 -1.42 5.96 -14.65
N GLY A 157 -0.08 6.03 -14.74
CA GLY A 157 0.75 6.49 -13.64
C GLY A 157 0.65 5.61 -12.39
N CYS A 158 0.18 4.38 -12.57
CA CYS A 158 0.04 3.37 -11.53
C CYS A 158 1.33 2.56 -11.38
N ALA A 159 1.38 1.62 -10.44
CA ALA A 159 2.53 0.75 -10.21
C ALA A 159 2.14 -0.72 -10.10
N ILE A 160 3.06 -1.60 -10.46
CA ILE A 160 2.98 -3.02 -10.10
C ILE A 160 3.42 -3.15 -8.64
N ALA A 161 2.56 -3.73 -7.81
CA ALA A 161 2.90 -4.04 -6.43
C ALA A 161 3.75 -5.31 -6.38
N VAL A 162 4.95 -5.18 -5.84
CA VAL A 162 5.84 -6.33 -5.60
C VAL A 162 5.51 -6.92 -4.24
N THR A 163 5.16 -8.20 -4.22
CA THR A 163 4.92 -8.94 -2.97
C THR A 163 5.84 -10.18 -2.94
N ASP A 164 6.48 -10.41 -1.81
CA ASP A 164 7.44 -11.50 -1.63
C ASP A 164 6.85 -12.71 -0.88
N GLN A 165 5.54 -12.85 -0.93
CA GLN A 165 4.87 -13.99 -0.31
C GLN A 165 5.18 -15.27 -1.07
N GLU A 166 5.62 -16.29 -0.34
CA GLU A 166 5.87 -17.63 -0.88
C GLU A 166 4.66 -18.18 -1.63
N GLY A 167 4.90 -18.85 -2.75
CA GLY A 167 3.87 -19.43 -3.62
C GLY A 167 3.14 -18.43 -4.52
N TRP A 168 3.52 -17.14 -4.48
CA TRP A 168 2.97 -16.12 -5.38
C TRP A 168 3.98 -15.70 -6.44
N PRO A 169 3.53 -15.28 -7.62
CA PRO A 169 4.45 -14.77 -8.63
C PRO A 169 5.14 -13.50 -8.12
N LEU A 170 6.46 -13.47 -8.23
CA LEU A 170 7.25 -12.28 -7.95
C LEU A 170 7.25 -11.40 -9.21
N ALA A 171 6.58 -10.26 -9.10
CA ALA A 171 6.54 -9.28 -10.17
C ALA A 171 7.79 -8.38 -10.17
N ASP A 172 8.17 -7.87 -11.34
CA ASP A 172 9.13 -6.80 -11.42
C ASP A 172 8.52 -5.45 -11.00
N ALA A 173 9.29 -4.65 -10.28
CA ALA A 173 8.84 -3.33 -9.87
C ALA A 173 8.78 -2.39 -11.08
N ALA A 174 7.58 -1.90 -11.39
CA ALA A 174 7.33 -1.03 -12.54
C ALA A 174 6.27 0.03 -12.23
N GLY A 175 6.20 1.05 -13.10
CA GLY A 175 5.21 2.13 -13.04
C GLY A 175 5.74 3.45 -12.50
N GLY A 176 4.82 4.39 -12.26
CA GLY A 176 5.12 5.77 -11.87
C GLY A 176 5.69 5.95 -10.47
N PHE A 177 5.55 4.96 -9.62
CA PHE A 177 6.08 4.90 -8.26
C PHE A 177 6.45 3.45 -7.91
N ARG A 178 6.90 3.18 -6.67
CA ARG A 178 7.22 1.83 -6.19
C ARG A 178 6.29 1.45 -5.04
N TYR A 179 5.85 0.18 -5.03
CA TYR A 179 4.98 -0.33 -3.98
C TYR A 179 5.38 -1.76 -3.60
N TYR A 180 5.88 -1.93 -2.38
CA TYR A 180 6.39 -3.18 -1.85
C TYR A 180 5.52 -3.69 -0.72
N ARG A 181 5.21 -4.98 -0.75
CA ARG A 181 4.49 -5.69 0.30
C ARG A 181 5.38 -6.81 0.82
N LEU A 182 6.04 -6.56 1.93
CA LEU A 182 6.99 -7.46 2.56
C LEU A 182 6.21 -8.43 3.47
N ARG A 183 6.01 -9.66 3.01
CA ARG A 183 5.06 -10.61 3.59
C ARG A 183 5.71 -11.74 4.39
N ARG A 184 7.03 -11.88 4.32
CA ARG A 184 7.78 -12.86 5.10
C ARG A 184 8.06 -12.36 6.52
N ASP A 185 8.51 -13.26 7.37
CA ASP A 185 9.16 -12.90 8.62
C ASP A 185 10.63 -12.60 8.32
N TYR A 186 11.12 -11.44 8.72
CA TYR A 186 12.46 -10.97 8.43
C TYR A 186 13.32 -10.92 9.69
N SER A 187 14.57 -11.34 9.55
CA SER A 187 15.65 -10.88 10.43
C SER A 187 16.08 -9.46 10.02
N GLU A 188 16.83 -8.79 10.89
CA GLU A 188 17.38 -7.45 10.57
C GLU A 188 18.35 -7.49 9.39
N GLU A 189 19.09 -8.60 9.25
CA GLU A 189 20.03 -8.80 8.16
C GLU A 189 19.31 -8.95 6.82
N GLU A 190 18.18 -9.67 6.77
CA GLU A 190 17.36 -9.84 5.58
C GLU A 190 16.65 -8.53 5.16
N LEU A 191 16.47 -7.57 6.07
CA LEU A 191 15.92 -6.25 5.75
C LEU A 191 16.94 -5.32 5.08
N ARG A 192 18.24 -5.56 5.21
CA ARG A 192 19.28 -4.68 4.67
C ARG A 192 19.20 -4.51 3.15
N PRO A 193 19.09 -5.56 2.33
CA PRO A 193 18.93 -5.39 0.88
C PRO A 193 17.68 -4.60 0.50
N TRP A 194 16.59 -4.76 1.26
CA TRP A 194 15.39 -3.96 1.06
C TRP A 194 15.63 -2.50 1.38
N ALA A 195 16.25 -2.18 2.50
CA ALA A 195 16.58 -0.79 2.86
C ALA A 195 17.46 -0.12 1.79
N GLU A 196 18.46 -0.84 1.27
CA GLU A 196 19.32 -0.37 0.20
C GLU A 196 18.55 -0.08 -1.10
N ARG A 197 17.67 -1.00 -1.49
CA ARG A 197 16.81 -0.84 -2.67
C ARG A 197 15.88 0.36 -2.55
N LEU A 198 15.14 0.46 -1.43
CA LEU A 198 14.21 1.57 -1.20
C LEU A 198 14.92 2.93 -1.20
N ALA A 199 16.11 3.00 -0.58
CA ALA A 199 16.93 4.20 -0.56
C ALA A 199 17.39 4.61 -1.96
N ALA A 200 17.85 3.65 -2.77
CA ALA A 200 18.32 3.89 -4.14
C ALA A 200 17.19 4.40 -5.05
N GLU A 201 16.00 3.80 -4.95
CA GLU A 201 14.83 4.21 -5.73
C GLU A 201 14.32 5.60 -5.34
N ALA A 202 14.27 5.90 -4.04
CA ALA A 202 13.92 7.24 -3.55
C ALA A 202 14.97 8.29 -3.96
N ALA A 203 16.26 7.95 -3.92
CA ALA A 203 17.33 8.82 -4.41
C ALA A 203 17.25 9.06 -5.93
N ALA A 204 16.71 8.11 -6.69
CA ALA A 204 16.43 8.26 -8.12
C ALA A 204 15.17 9.13 -8.40
N GLY A 205 14.52 9.68 -7.38
CA GLY A 205 13.37 10.58 -7.51
C GLY A 205 12.01 9.89 -7.52
N LEU A 206 11.95 8.59 -7.21
CA LEU A 206 10.69 7.85 -7.16
C LEU A 206 10.00 7.97 -5.79
N GLU A 207 8.68 8.07 -5.80
CA GLU A 207 7.87 7.83 -4.59
C GLU A 207 7.88 6.33 -4.29
N VAL A 208 8.30 5.96 -3.08
CA VAL A 208 8.48 4.55 -2.68
C VAL A 208 7.61 4.23 -1.47
N PHE A 209 6.77 3.22 -1.60
CA PHE A 209 5.90 2.71 -0.54
C PHE A 209 6.33 1.30 -0.16
N ALA A 210 6.49 1.01 1.14
CA ALA A 210 6.84 -0.32 1.63
C ALA A 210 6.07 -0.67 2.90
N PHE A 211 5.35 -1.80 2.86
CA PHE A 211 4.48 -2.23 3.96
C PHE A 211 4.81 -3.64 4.41
N LEU A 212 5.20 -3.78 5.67
CA LEU A 212 5.41 -5.07 6.30
C LEU A 212 4.08 -5.73 6.65
N ARG A 213 4.02 -7.06 6.50
CA ARG A 213 2.88 -7.87 6.96
C ARG A 213 2.70 -7.70 8.46
N HIS A 214 1.45 -7.68 8.91
CA HIS A 214 1.14 -7.70 10.33
C HIS A 214 1.82 -8.88 11.05
N SER A 215 2.52 -8.54 12.12
CA SER A 215 3.08 -9.43 13.13
C SER A 215 3.37 -8.59 14.38
N ALA A 216 3.63 -9.24 15.51
CA ALA A 216 3.99 -8.53 16.74
C ALA A 216 5.24 -7.63 16.58
N ARG A 217 6.15 -7.98 15.67
CA ARG A 217 7.40 -7.24 15.39
C ARG A 217 7.29 -6.25 14.24
N ALA A 218 6.19 -6.28 13.46
CA ALA A 218 6.08 -5.52 12.23
C ALA A 218 6.42 -4.02 12.36
N PRO A 219 5.91 -3.27 13.36
CA PRO A 219 6.22 -1.85 13.45
C PRO A 219 7.70 -1.59 13.78
N LEU A 220 8.34 -2.42 14.61
CA LEU A 220 9.76 -2.31 14.93
C LEU A 220 10.63 -2.62 13.71
N LEU A 221 10.26 -3.62 12.92
CA LEU A 221 10.93 -3.94 11.65
C LEU A 221 10.74 -2.81 10.62
N ALA A 222 9.56 -2.17 10.58
CA ALA A 222 9.32 -1.00 9.73
C ALA A 222 10.23 0.19 10.10
N LEU A 223 10.40 0.46 11.40
CA LEU A 223 11.35 1.47 11.88
C LEU A 223 12.79 1.14 11.50
N ARG A 224 13.23 -0.12 11.62
CA ARG A 224 14.57 -0.55 11.22
C ARG A 224 14.78 -0.42 9.71
N LEU A 225 13.79 -0.81 8.91
CA LEU A 225 13.82 -0.64 7.46
C LEU A 225 13.98 0.83 7.08
N LEU A 226 13.21 1.71 7.73
CA LEU A 226 13.27 3.16 7.50
C LEU A 226 14.63 3.73 7.91
N ALA A 227 15.16 3.36 9.09
CA ALA A 227 16.46 3.80 9.58
C ALA A 227 17.60 3.33 8.66
N GLY A 228 17.57 2.07 8.22
CA GLY A 228 18.55 1.52 7.28
C GLY A 228 18.55 2.25 5.94
N ALA A 229 17.38 2.62 5.43
CA ALA A 229 17.26 3.39 4.20
C ALA A 229 17.71 4.86 4.36
N ALA A 230 17.51 5.46 5.53
CA ALA A 230 17.95 6.84 5.83
C ALA A 230 19.47 6.95 6.07
N GLY A 231 20.10 5.93 6.63
CA GLY A 231 21.52 5.95 7.00
C GLY A 231 22.52 5.92 5.84
N LYS A 232 22.04 5.86 4.61
CA LYS A 232 22.86 5.87 3.38
C LYS A 232 22.77 7.19 2.58
N ARG A 233 22.34 8.27 3.21
CA ARG A 233 22.34 9.62 2.61
C ARG A 233 23.66 10.35 2.84
#